data_667cf0b213cd75953adcc7c67a41ce7b
#
_entry.id   667cf0b213cd75953adcc7c67a41ce7b
#
_cell.length_a   1.000
_cell.length_b   1.000
_cell.length_c   1.000
_cell.angle_alpha   90.00
_cell.angle_beta   90.00
_cell.angle_gamma   90.00
#
_symmetry.space_group_name_H-M   'P 1'
#
loop_
_entity.id
_entity.type
_entity.pdbx_description
1 polymer ?
#
loop_
_entity_poly.entity_id
_entity_poly.type
_entity_poly.pdbx_seq_one_letter_code
_entity_poly.pdbx_strand_id
1 'polypeptide(L)'
;MAATTPPYLSAFSLAGQVALVTGSGRGLGLEIARALAGSGAHVLLNGRDAAVLDARVAEIRAAGGTASALAFDVSDRAAVREAFARIAQEHGRLDVLVQNVGQRNRKPLADLTDDEIVGLLDVDLASSLILAREAARLMLPQGRGRLIAVTSVAGQIARANDSVYAAAKSGLNGMVRALAAEYGPLGLTSNAIAPGFFATETNAAITGDPERAAYFAKRTPMNRWGRPDEIAGAAVFLASAAASYVNGHVLVVDGGATILM
;
A
#
# COMPACT_ATOMS: atom_id res chain seq x y z
N MET A 1 27.04 0.30 25.28
CA MET A 1 25.65 0.39 25.76
C MET A 1 24.76 0.77 24.60
N ALA A 2 23.80 -0.07 24.21
CA ALA A 2 22.82 0.31 23.18
C ALA A 2 21.98 1.49 23.71
N ALA A 3 21.91 2.58 22.96
CA ALA A 3 21.07 3.71 23.33
C ALA A 3 19.61 3.25 23.42
N THR A 4 18.97 3.48 24.56
CA THR A 4 17.54 3.16 24.72
C THR A 4 16.73 4.10 23.84
N THR A 5 15.90 3.55 22.97
CA THR A 5 14.99 4.36 22.12
C THR A 5 14.07 5.19 23.04
N PRO A 6 13.96 6.51 22.80
CA PRO A 6 13.05 7.35 23.56
C PRO A 6 11.60 6.83 23.53
N PRO A 7 10.81 6.94 24.63
CA PRO A 7 9.49 6.34 24.74
C PRO A 7 8.53 6.67 23.59
N TYR A 8 8.53 7.92 23.09
CA TYR A 8 7.68 8.31 21.97
C TYR A 8 8.10 7.71 20.64
N LEU A 9 9.41 7.46 20.42
CA LEU A 9 9.90 6.81 19.20
C LEU A 9 9.64 5.31 19.23
N SER A 10 9.57 4.69 20.39
CA SER A 10 9.23 3.27 20.52
C SER A 10 7.83 2.95 20.00
N ALA A 11 6.91 3.93 20.00
CA ALA A 11 5.57 3.78 19.43
C ALA A 11 5.58 3.52 17.91
N PHE A 12 6.66 3.86 17.19
CA PHE A 12 6.83 3.59 15.77
C PHE A 12 7.50 2.24 15.48
N SER A 13 7.96 1.52 16.51
CA SER A 13 8.58 0.22 16.33
C SER A 13 7.57 -0.82 15.87
N LEU A 14 7.99 -1.64 14.88
CA LEU A 14 7.26 -2.79 14.38
C LEU A 14 7.95 -4.11 14.78
N ALA A 15 8.84 -4.08 15.77
CA ALA A 15 9.58 -5.24 16.21
C ALA A 15 8.65 -6.41 16.59
N GLY A 16 8.92 -7.59 16.05
CA GLY A 16 8.14 -8.81 16.25
C GLY A 16 6.80 -8.86 15.53
N GLN A 17 6.53 -7.90 14.61
CA GLN A 17 5.34 -7.92 13.76
C GLN A 17 5.62 -8.57 12.41
N VAL A 18 4.60 -9.19 11.83
CA VAL A 18 4.61 -9.73 10.46
C VAL A 18 3.76 -8.83 9.56
N ALA A 19 4.35 -8.33 8.49
CA ALA A 19 3.70 -7.42 7.55
C ALA A 19 3.69 -8.02 6.13
N LEU A 20 2.53 -8.04 5.46
CA LEU A 20 2.42 -8.34 4.04
C LEU A 20 2.28 -7.05 3.25
N VAL A 21 3.14 -6.84 2.24
CA VAL A 21 3.05 -5.71 1.32
C VAL A 21 2.84 -6.22 -0.10
N THR A 22 1.66 -5.97 -0.68
CA THR A 22 1.37 -6.40 -2.05
C THR A 22 1.97 -5.45 -3.08
N GLY A 23 2.42 -6.00 -4.21
CA GLY A 23 3.07 -5.21 -5.27
C GLY A 23 4.38 -4.56 -4.82
N SER A 24 5.16 -5.23 -3.98
CA SER A 24 6.36 -4.68 -3.33
C SER A 24 7.69 -4.99 -4.07
N GLY A 25 7.62 -5.47 -5.32
CA GLY A 25 8.83 -5.69 -6.14
C GLY A 25 9.49 -4.40 -6.64
N ARG A 26 8.80 -3.26 -6.63
CA ARG A 26 9.27 -1.94 -7.11
C ARG A 26 8.41 -0.79 -6.58
N GLY A 27 8.83 0.45 -6.87
CA GLY A 27 8.06 1.68 -6.64
C GLY A 27 7.69 1.89 -5.18
N LEU A 28 6.49 2.45 -4.94
CA LEU A 28 6.03 2.78 -3.59
C LEU A 28 5.92 1.55 -2.68
N GLY A 29 5.46 0.41 -3.23
CA GLY A 29 5.35 -0.83 -2.45
C GLY A 29 6.70 -1.33 -1.94
N LEU A 30 7.77 -1.20 -2.72
CA LEU A 30 9.12 -1.56 -2.30
C LEU A 30 9.63 -0.63 -1.19
N GLU A 31 9.44 0.68 -1.33
CA GLU A 31 9.88 1.64 -0.31
C GLU A 31 9.09 1.47 1.00
N ILE A 32 7.81 1.19 0.92
CA ILE A 32 7.00 0.81 2.09
C ILE A 32 7.56 -0.46 2.74
N ALA A 33 7.85 -1.50 1.96
CA ALA A 33 8.42 -2.75 2.48
C ALA A 33 9.77 -2.54 3.18
N ARG A 34 10.66 -1.74 2.58
CA ARG A 34 11.96 -1.37 3.17
C ARG A 34 11.80 -0.66 4.51
N ALA A 35 10.87 0.30 4.57
CA ALA A 35 10.65 1.07 5.79
C ALA A 35 10.03 0.23 6.92
N LEU A 36 9.05 -0.63 6.61
CA LEU A 36 8.48 -1.54 7.60
C LEU A 36 9.54 -2.51 8.13
N ALA A 37 10.39 -3.08 7.26
CA ALA A 37 11.51 -3.94 7.66
C ALA A 37 12.54 -3.17 8.50
N GLY A 38 12.91 -1.95 8.08
CA GLY A 38 13.80 -1.06 8.84
C GLY A 38 13.23 -0.63 10.20
N SER A 39 11.90 -0.68 10.36
CA SER A 39 11.20 -0.43 11.63
C SER A 39 11.06 -1.70 12.51
N GLY A 40 11.60 -2.84 12.07
CA GLY A 40 11.66 -4.08 12.82
C GLY A 40 10.64 -5.17 12.46
N ALA A 41 9.79 -4.96 11.46
CA ALA A 41 8.86 -5.99 11.01
C ALA A 41 9.56 -7.09 10.19
N HIS A 42 9.05 -8.32 10.26
CA HIS A 42 9.29 -9.31 9.21
C HIS A 42 8.35 -9.00 8.04
N VAL A 43 8.90 -8.60 6.90
CA VAL A 43 8.09 -8.19 5.75
C VAL A 43 7.99 -9.30 4.70
N LEU A 44 6.77 -9.67 4.36
CA LEU A 44 6.44 -10.57 3.26
C LEU A 44 6.25 -9.72 2.00
N LEU A 45 7.19 -9.85 1.05
CA LEU A 45 7.13 -9.16 -0.23
C LEU A 45 6.28 -9.94 -1.21
N ASN A 46 5.26 -9.28 -1.78
CA ASN A 46 4.41 -9.90 -2.79
C ASN A 46 4.58 -9.24 -4.16
N GLY A 47 4.47 -10.07 -5.16
CA GLY A 47 4.43 -9.77 -6.59
C GLY A 47 4.30 -11.06 -7.37
N ARG A 48 4.27 -10.98 -8.70
CA ARG A 48 4.11 -12.16 -9.56
C ARG A 48 5.45 -12.81 -9.93
N ASP A 49 6.53 -12.04 -9.94
CA ASP A 49 7.86 -12.49 -10.34
C ASP A 49 8.69 -12.81 -9.09
N ALA A 50 8.89 -14.11 -8.86
CA ALA A 50 9.64 -14.60 -7.71
C ALA A 50 11.11 -14.14 -7.71
N ALA A 51 11.76 -14.10 -8.88
CA ALA A 51 13.17 -13.70 -8.97
C ALA A 51 13.37 -12.22 -8.60
N VAL A 52 12.44 -11.34 -9.01
CA VAL A 52 12.43 -9.94 -8.58
C VAL A 52 12.26 -9.84 -7.07
N LEU A 53 11.32 -10.60 -6.50
CA LEU A 53 11.10 -10.58 -5.06
C LEU A 53 12.31 -11.06 -4.27
N ASP A 54 12.95 -12.16 -4.71
CA ASP A 54 14.15 -12.71 -4.06
C ASP A 54 15.29 -11.70 -4.06
N ALA A 55 15.50 -10.97 -5.16
CA ALA A 55 16.49 -9.89 -5.23
C ALA A 55 16.18 -8.79 -4.20
N ARG A 56 14.91 -8.37 -4.06
CA ARG A 56 14.49 -7.34 -3.08
C ARG A 56 14.61 -7.84 -1.65
N VAL A 57 14.30 -9.09 -1.39
CA VAL A 57 14.52 -9.74 -0.09
C VAL A 57 16.00 -9.70 0.29
N ALA A 58 16.90 -10.03 -0.66
CA ALA A 58 18.35 -9.97 -0.44
C ALA A 58 18.81 -8.54 -0.08
N GLU A 59 18.31 -7.51 -0.80
CA GLU A 59 18.63 -6.11 -0.51
C GLU A 59 18.18 -5.69 0.91
N ILE A 60 16.94 -6.03 1.30
CA ILE A 60 16.40 -5.70 2.62
C ILE A 60 17.20 -6.39 3.72
N ARG A 61 17.55 -7.67 3.53
CA ARG A 61 18.37 -8.42 4.48
C ARG A 61 19.79 -7.87 4.60
N ALA A 62 20.40 -7.47 3.49
CA ALA A 62 21.71 -6.83 3.48
C ALA A 62 21.71 -5.48 4.23
N ALA A 63 20.57 -4.77 4.25
CA ALA A 63 20.37 -3.56 5.03
C ALA A 63 20.01 -3.83 6.51
N GLY A 64 20.04 -5.09 6.98
CA GLY A 64 19.75 -5.47 8.36
C GLY A 64 18.27 -5.71 8.67
N GLY A 65 17.37 -5.62 7.69
CA GLY A 65 15.96 -5.93 7.85
C GLY A 65 15.65 -7.43 7.73
N THR A 66 14.40 -7.79 8.04
CA THR A 66 13.90 -9.16 7.89
C THR A 66 12.80 -9.21 6.84
N ALA A 67 12.97 -10.06 5.83
CA ALA A 67 12.01 -10.18 4.74
C ALA A 67 11.98 -11.60 4.15
N SER A 68 10.86 -11.97 3.51
CA SER A 68 10.68 -13.20 2.74
C SER A 68 9.85 -12.90 1.50
N ALA A 69 10.04 -13.67 0.43
CA ALA A 69 9.24 -13.58 -0.77
C ALA A 69 7.96 -14.43 -0.66
N LEU A 70 6.85 -13.88 -1.14
CA LEU A 70 5.55 -14.55 -1.22
C LEU A 70 4.93 -14.24 -2.59
N ALA A 71 5.33 -15.02 -3.61
CA ALA A 71 4.92 -14.78 -4.98
C ALA A 71 3.50 -15.32 -5.23
N PHE A 72 2.58 -14.43 -5.61
CA PHE A 72 1.24 -14.76 -6.10
C PHE A 72 0.62 -13.56 -6.84
N ASP A 73 -0.37 -13.84 -7.71
CA ASP A 73 -1.20 -12.79 -8.30
C ASP A 73 -2.39 -12.49 -7.37
N VAL A 74 -2.58 -11.23 -7.02
CA VAL A 74 -3.68 -10.78 -6.14
C VAL A 74 -5.06 -10.97 -6.77
N SER A 75 -5.14 -11.09 -8.10
CA SER A 75 -6.37 -11.39 -8.83
C SER A 75 -6.72 -12.87 -8.85
N ASP A 76 -5.78 -13.77 -8.56
CA ASP A 76 -6.02 -15.20 -8.41
C ASP A 76 -6.51 -15.53 -6.99
N ARG A 77 -7.80 -15.82 -6.89
CA ARG A 77 -8.47 -16.10 -5.61
C ARG A 77 -7.96 -17.36 -4.91
N ALA A 78 -7.50 -18.38 -5.67
CA ALA A 78 -6.95 -19.61 -5.11
C ALA A 78 -5.55 -19.34 -4.57
N ALA A 79 -4.69 -18.69 -5.35
CA ALA A 79 -3.34 -18.30 -4.94
C ALA A 79 -3.35 -17.36 -3.70
N VAL A 80 -4.31 -16.43 -3.61
CA VAL A 80 -4.49 -15.60 -2.41
C VAL A 80 -4.77 -16.47 -1.18
N ARG A 81 -5.73 -17.40 -1.25
CA ARG A 81 -6.04 -18.28 -0.10
C ARG A 81 -4.86 -19.15 0.32
N GLU A 82 -4.12 -19.70 -0.65
CA GLU A 82 -2.91 -20.49 -0.39
C GLU A 82 -1.83 -19.66 0.27
N ALA A 83 -1.59 -18.41 -0.21
CA ALA A 83 -0.63 -17.49 0.39
C ALA A 83 -0.96 -17.19 1.85
N PHE A 84 -2.23 -16.93 2.18
CA PHE A 84 -2.64 -16.67 3.57
C PHE A 84 -2.57 -17.92 4.44
N ALA A 85 -2.82 -19.11 3.91
CA ALA A 85 -2.61 -20.37 4.61
C ALA A 85 -1.11 -20.58 4.95
N ARG A 86 -0.21 -20.25 4.01
CA ARG A 86 1.24 -20.27 4.26
C ARG A 86 1.65 -19.27 5.35
N ILE A 87 1.12 -18.03 5.32
CA ILE A 87 1.38 -17.04 6.38
C ILE A 87 0.97 -17.61 7.75
N ALA A 88 -0.20 -18.22 7.83
CA ALA A 88 -0.67 -18.85 9.07
C ALA A 88 0.26 -19.98 9.54
N GLN A 89 0.70 -20.84 8.63
CA GLN A 89 1.57 -21.99 8.93
C GLN A 89 3.00 -21.55 9.33
N GLU A 90 3.60 -20.62 8.57
CA GLU A 90 5.00 -20.24 8.72
C GLU A 90 5.22 -19.23 9.84
N HIS A 91 4.25 -18.33 10.08
CA HIS A 91 4.37 -17.23 11.02
C HIS A 91 3.37 -17.26 12.17
N GLY A 92 2.28 -18.03 12.06
CA GLY A 92 1.22 -18.09 13.06
C GLY A 92 0.44 -16.78 13.24
N ARG A 93 0.77 -15.72 12.49
CA ARG A 93 0.21 -14.37 12.64
C ARG A 93 0.37 -13.52 11.39
N LEU A 94 -0.47 -12.49 11.30
CA LEU A 94 -0.29 -11.33 10.43
C LEU A 94 -0.71 -10.10 11.23
N ASP A 95 0.15 -9.07 11.28
CA ASP A 95 -0.12 -7.84 12.04
C ASP A 95 -0.47 -6.67 11.12
N VAL A 96 0.14 -6.60 9.94
CA VAL A 96 -0.02 -5.51 8.98
C VAL A 96 -0.27 -6.07 7.58
N LEU A 97 -1.32 -5.58 6.92
CA LEU A 97 -1.52 -5.76 5.49
C LEU A 97 -1.43 -4.40 4.81
N VAL A 98 -0.51 -4.25 3.84
CA VAL A 98 -0.45 -3.11 2.93
C VAL A 98 -0.87 -3.53 1.54
N GLN A 99 -2.01 -3.04 1.08
CA GLN A 99 -2.61 -3.30 -0.23
C GLN A 99 -2.16 -2.21 -1.19
N ASN A 100 -1.08 -2.48 -1.95
CA ASN A 100 -0.47 -1.47 -2.82
C ASN A 100 -0.63 -1.77 -4.32
N VAL A 101 -1.12 -2.95 -4.71
CA VAL A 101 -1.34 -3.26 -6.12
C VAL A 101 -2.38 -2.31 -6.71
N GLY A 102 -2.11 -1.85 -7.92
CA GLY A 102 -3.04 -1.06 -8.72
C GLY A 102 -2.58 -0.98 -10.17
N GLN A 103 -3.54 -0.95 -11.07
CA GLN A 103 -3.34 -0.83 -12.51
C GLN A 103 -4.01 0.43 -13.02
N ARG A 104 -3.56 0.91 -14.18
CA ARG A 104 -4.16 2.03 -14.89
C ARG A 104 -4.29 1.73 -16.37
N ASN A 105 -5.44 2.04 -16.93
CA ASN A 105 -5.66 2.07 -18.36
C ASN A 105 -6.29 3.42 -18.71
N ARG A 106 -5.47 4.38 -19.13
CA ARG A 106 -5.90 5.75 -19.39
C ARG A 106 -6.42 5.87 -20.83
N LYS A 107 -7.71 5.63 -20.98
CA LYS A 107 -8.46 5.80 -22.22
C LYS A 107 -9.76 6.58 -21.96
N PRO A 108 -10.34 7.27 -22.95
CA PRO A 108 -11.73 7.70 -22.88
C PRO A 108 -12.63 6.52 -22.50
N LEU A 109 -13.66 6.76 -21.69
CA LEU A 109 -14.56 5.68 -21.25
C LEU A 109 -15.20 4.94 -22.43
N ALA A 110 -15.53 5.66 -23.52
CA ALA A 110 -16.10 5.08 -24.73
C ALA A 110 -15.17 4.11 -25.48
N ASP A 111 -13.86 4.18 -25.23
CA ASP A 111 -12.83 3.35 -25.88
C ASP A 111 -12.41 2.14 -25.04
N LEU A 112 -12.94 2.02 -23.80
CA LEU A 112 -12.70 0.88 -22.95
C LEU A 112 -13.66 -0.26 -23.29
N THR A 113 -13.13 -1.48 -23.39
CA THR A 113 -13.97 -2.68 -23.48
C THR A 113 -14.52 -3.06 -22.10
N ASP A 114 -15.61 -3.83 -22.08
CA ASP A 114 -16.20 -4.36 -20.84
C ASP A 114 -15.15 -5.15 -20.02
N ASP A 115 -14.33 -5.99 -20.68
CA ASP A 115 -13.28 -6.77 -20.04
C ASP A 115 -12.20 -5.88 -19.41
N GLU A 116 -11.82 -4.78 -20.08
CA GLU A 116 -10.86 -3.80 -19.51
C GLU A 116 -11.45 -3.12 -18.26
N ILE A 117 -12.73 -2.75 -18.29
CA ILE A 117 -13.42 -2.15 -17.13
C ILE A 117 -13.47 -3.13 -15.97
N VAL A 118 -13.97 -4.34 -16.21
CA VAL A 118 -14.12 -5.37 -15.18
C VAL A 118 -12.76 -5.79 -14.63
N GLY A 119 -11.77 -6.00 -15.49
CA GLY A 119 -10.42 -6.39 -15.09
C GLY A 119 -9.73 -5.34 -14.20
N LEU A 120 -9.89 -4.04 -14.51
CA LEU A 120 -9.37 -2.96 -13.65
C LEU A 120 -10.04 -2.95 -12.28
N LEU A 121 -11.38 -3.06 -12.24
CA LEU A 121 -12.11 -3.11 -10.97
C LEU A 121 -11.75 -4.35 -10.16
N ASP A 122 -11.54 -5.48 -10.83
CA ASP A 122 -11.16 -6.72 -10.19
C ASP A 122 -9.78 -6.59 -9.50
N VAL A 123 -8.78 -6.08 -10.21
CA VAL A 123 -7.43 -5.91 -9.66
C VAL A 123 -7.37 -4.81 -8.61
N ASP A 124 -7.98 -3.63 -8.88
CA ASP A 124 -7.77 -2.44 -8.06
C ASP A 124 -8.71 -2.35 -6.84
N LEU A 125 -9.88 -3.04 -6.89
CA LEU A 125 -10.87 -2.95 -5.81
C LEU A 125 -11.26 -4.32 -5.26
N ALA A 126 -11.72 -5.27 -6.09
CA ALA A 126 -12.22 -6.54 -5.60
C ALA A 126 -11.12 -7.37 -4.93
N SER A 127 -9.89 -7.37 -5.51
CA SER A 127 -8.75 -8.05 -4.90
C SER A 127 -8.44 -7.50 -3.50
N SER A 128 -8.56 -6.19 -3.31
CA SER A 128 -8.32 -5.55 -2.02
C SER A 128 -9.32 -5.97 -0.94
N LEU A 129 -10.61 -6.09 -1.30
CA LEU A 129 -11.63 -6.63 -0.39
C LEU A 129 -11.31 -8.08 0.02
N ILE A 130 -10.86 -8.90 -0.94
CA ILE A 130 -10.53 -10.30 -0.69
C ILE A 130 -9.30 -10.41 0.21
N LEU A 131 -8.23 -9.65 -0.08
CA LEU A 131 -7.03 -9.60 0.74
C LEU A 131 -7.34 -9.13 2.18
N ALA A 132 -8.17 -8.08 2.33
CA ALA A 132 -8.59 -7.59 3.64
C ALA A 132 -9.36 -8.65 4.42
N ARG A 133 -10.27 -9.39 3.78
CA ARG A 133 -11.01 -10.50 4.40
C ARG A 133 -10.08 -11.61 4.88
N GLU A 134 -9.14 -12.05 4.04
CA GLU A 134 -8.19 -13.11 4.43
C GLU A 134 -7.25 -12.63 5.55
N ALA A 135 -6.79 -11.37 5.51
CA ALA A 135 -6.01 -10.78 6.60
C ALA A 135 -6.80 -10.70 7.90
N ALA A 136 -8.05 -10.24 7.83
CA ALA A 136 -8.91 -10.16 9.02
C ALA A 136 -9.10 -11.52 9.70
N ARG A 137 -9.18 -12.62 8.94
CA ARG A 137 -9.26 -13.99 9.52
C ARG A 137 -8.07 -14.33 10.41
N LEU A 138 -6.88 -13.82 10.09
CA LEU A 138 -5.67 -14.01 10.92
C LEU A 138 -5.56 -12.98 12.04
N MET A 139 -6.04 -11.75 11.81
CA MET A 139 -5.90 -10.64 12.76
C MET A 139 -6.95 -10.66 13.87
N LEU A 140 -8.21 -11.02 13.56
CA LEU A 140 -9.31 -10.99 14.52
C LEU A 140 -9.08 -11.89 15.75
N PRO A 141 -8.55 -13.13 15.62
CA PRO A 141 -8.24 -13.95 16.80
C PRO A 141 -7.17 -13.35 17.70
N GLN A 142 -6.34 -12.44 17.15
CA GLN A 142 -5.29 -11.75 17.92
C GLN A 142 -5.83 -10.49 18.63
N GLY A 143 -7.05 -10.03 18.31
CA GLY A 143 -7.62 -8.78 18.81
C GLY A 143 -6.85 -7.52 18.35
N ARG A 144 -6.04 -7.62 17.30
CA ARG A 144 -5.24 -6.51 16.75
C ARG A 144 -4.87 -6.74 15.29
N GLY A 145 -4.75 -5.69 14.53
CA GLY A 145 -4.31 -5.71 13.13
C GLY A 145 -4.36 -4.32 12.50
N ARG A 146 -3.62 -4.17 11.40
CA ARG A 146 -3.54 -2.93 10.62
C ARG A 146 -3.82 -3.25 9.15
N LEU A 147 -4.94 -2.77 8.64
CA LEU A 147 -5.30 -2.83 7.22
C LEU A 147 -5.00 -1.47 6.59
N ILE A 148 -4.07 -1.42 5.65
CA ILE A 148 -3.62 -0.19 5.02
C ILE A 148 -3.79 -0.32 3.50
N ALA A 149 -4.64 0.51 2.89
CA ALA A 149 -4.83 0.54 1.45
C ALA A 149 -4.04 1.69 0.83
N VAL A 150 -3.24 1.43 -0.20
CA VAL A 150 -2.64 2.49 -1.02
C VAL A 150 -3.66 2.86 -2.10
N THR A 151 -4.35 3.97 -1.86
CA THR A 151 -5.37 4.51 -2.76
C THR A 151 -4.73 5.46 -3.78
N SER A 152 -5.24 6.66 -3.95
CA SER A 152 -4.66 7.71 -4.79
C SER A 152 -5.40 9.02 -4.52
N VAL A 153 -4.77 10.15 -4.80
CA VAL A 153 -5.49 11.44 -4.94
C VAL A 153 -6.60 11.36 -6.00
N ALA A 154 -6.48 10.46 -6.98
CA ALA A 154 -7.54 10.19 -7.97
C ALA A 154 -8.84 9.61 -7.38
N GLY A 155 -8.83 9.15 -6.13
CA GLY A 155 -10.03 8.81 -5.37
C GLY A 155 -10.72 10.01 -4.72
N GLN A 156 -10.17 11.22 -4.86
CA GLN A 156 -10.68 12.47 -4.28
C GLN A 156 -10.86 13.56 -5.33
N ILE A 157 -9.96 13.65 -6.32
CA ILE A 157 -10.01 14.62 -7.42
C ILE A 157 -10.08 13.89 -8.75
N ALA A 158 -10.72 14.52 -9.75
CA ALA A 158 -10.95 13.91 -11.05
C ALA A 158 -9.86 14.26 -12.07
N ARG A 159 -9.65 13.34 -12.99
CA ARG A 159 -8.89 13.53 -14.22
C ARG A 159 -9.64 12.88 -15.39
N ALA A 160 -9.67 13.54 -16.53
CA ALA A 160 -10.21 12.95 -17.76
C ALA A 160 -9.43 11.66 -18.15
N ASN A 161 -10.12 10.71 -18.74
CA ASN A 161 -9.59 9.43 -19.21
C ASN A 161 -9.06 8.49 -18.10
N ASP A 162 -9.55 8.65 -16.87
CA ASP A 162 -9.12 7.84 -15.70
C ASP A 162 -10.34 7.36 -14.87
N SER A 163 -11.53 7.27 -15.51
CA SER A 163 -12.81 7.05 -14.84
C SER A 163 -12.87 5.77 -14.02
N VAL A 164 -12.45 4.64 -14.59
CA VAL A 164 -12.48 3.33 -13.90
C VAL A 164 -11.48 3.30 -12.74
N TYR A 165 -10.28 3.85 -12.95
CA TYR A 165 -9.27 3.96 -11.88
C TYR A 165 -9.75 4.87 -10.75
N ALA A 166 -10.35 6.03 -11.08
CA ALA A 166 -10.92 6.92 -10.07
C ALA A 166 -12.06 6.25 -9.29
N ALA A 167 -12.94 5.50 -9.96
CA ALA A 167 -13.99 4.73 -9.33
C ALA A 167 -13.44 3.68 -8.37
N ALA A 168 -12.42 2.90 -8.80
CA ALA A 168 -11.78 1.90 -7.96
C ALA A 168 -11.11 2.53 -6.72
N LYS A 169 -10.35 3.63 -6.89
CA LYS A 169 -9.66 4.30 -5.78
C LYS A 169 -10.63 5.01 -4.82
N SER A 170 -11.76 5.53 -5.33
CA SER A 170 -12.87 6.02 -4.49
C SER A 170 -13.54 4.88 -3.74
N GLY A 171 -13.74 3.72 -4.39
CA GLY A 171 -14.23 2.49 -3.78
C GLY A 171 -13.35 2.01 -2.63
N LEU A 172 -12.03 2.06 -2.79
CA LEU A 172 -11.08 1.74 -1.70
C LEU A 172 -11.23 2.69 -0.50
N ASN A 173 -11.45 3.99 -0.72
CA ASN A 173 -11.73 4.93 0.37
C ASN A 173 -13.03 4.58 1.12
N GLY A 174 -14.05 4.08 0.39
CA GLY A 174 -15.28 3.53 0.97
C GLY A 174 -15.03 2.26 1.78
N MET A 175 -14.29 1.30 1.19
CA MET A 175 -13.89 0.05 1.84
C MET A 175 -13.17 0.31 3.17
N VAL A 176 -12.21 1.21 3.19
CA VAL A 176 -11.42 1.56 4.38
C VAL A 176 -12.33 2.03 5.53
N ARG A 177 -13.30 2.91 5.24
CA ARG A 177 -14.26 3.39 6.26
C ARG A 177 -15.18 2.28 6.76
N ALA A 178 -15.67 1.44 5.86
CA ALA A 178 -16.54 0.32 6.21
C ALA A 178 -15.81 -0.70 7.11
N LEU A 179 -14.59 -1.10 6.74
CA LEU A 179 -13.76 -2.03 7.53
C LEU A 179 -13.34 -1.42 8.88
N ALA A 180 -13.12 -0.11 8.94
CA ALA A 180 -12.84 0.61 10.19
C ALA A 180 -14.02 0.55 11.16
N ALA A 181 -15.23 0.71 10.65
CA ALA A 181 -16.46 0.60 11.46
C ALA A 181 -16.74 -0.85 11.91
N GLU A 182 -16.55 -1.81 11.01
CA GLU A 182 -16.82 -3.23 11.26
C GLU A 182 -15.81 -3.84 12.24
N TYR A 183 -14.52 -3.61 12.02
CA TYR A 183 -13.44 -4.27 12.76
C TYR A 183 -12.85 -3.43 13.90
N GLY A 184 -13.17 -2.14 13.96
CA GLY A 184 -12.69 -1.26 15.05
C GLY A 184 -13.04 -1.77 16.44
N PRO A 185 -14.29 -2.17 16.72
CA PRO A 185 -14.65 -2.77 18.02
C PRO A 185 -13.91 -4.06 18.34
N LEU A 186 -13.31 -4.71 17.34
CA LEU A 186 -12.57 -5.96 17.44
C LEU A 186 -11.05 -5.76 17.48
N GLY A 187 -10.57 -4.51 17.60
CA GLY A 187 -9.17 -4.16 17.78
C GLY A 187 -8.36 -3.95 16.49
N LEU A 188 -8.97 -3.98 15.32
CA LEU A 188 -8.30 -3.67 14.06
C LEU A 188 -8.49 -2.21 13.67
N THR A 189 -7.49 -1.62 12.99
CA THR A 189 -7.67 -0.36 12.29
C THR A 189 -7.60 -0.56 10.78
N SER A 190 -8.38 0.23 10.04
CA SER A 190 -8.36 0.25 8.59
C SER A 190 -8.19 1.69 8.12
N ASN A 191 -7.07 1.96 7.42
CA ASN A 191 -6.71 3.29 6.94
C ASN A 191 -6.21 3.23 5.50
N ALA A 192 -6.11 4.39 4.87
CA ALA A 192 -5.54 4.51 3.53
C ALA A 192 -4.40 5.53 3.48
N ILE A 193 -3.49 5.32 2.54
CA ILE A 193 -2.55 6.32 2.07
C ILE A 193 -2.97 6.70 0.65
N ALA A 194 -3.13 7.99 0.37
CA ALA A 194 -3.47 8.51 -0.94
C ALA A 194 -2.27 9.27 -1.54
N PRO A 195 -1.43 8.59 -2.35
CA PRO A 195 -0.29 9.23 -2.99
C PRO A 195 -0.72 10.22 -4.08
N GLY A 196 0.03 11.33 -4.20
CA GLY A 196 0.01 12.25 -5.33
C GLY A 196 0.96 11.81 -6.46
N PHE A 197 1.78 12.76 -6.90
CA PHE A 197 2.73 12.55 -8.00
C PHE A 197 4.10 12.11 -7.46
N PHE A 198 4.41 10.81 -7.58
CA PHE A 198 5.68 10.23 -7.17
C PHE A 198 6.49 9.79 -8.40
N ALA A 199 7.81 10.03 -8.36
CA ALA A 199 8.76 9.65 -9.41
C ALA A 199 9.12 8.15 -9.31
N THR A 200 8.14 7.31 -9.60
CA THR A 200 8.30 5.85 -9.65
C THR A 200 8.58 5.38 -11.07
N GLU A 201 9.04 4.14 -11.23
CA GLU A 201 9.25 3.50 -12.54
C GLU A 201 7.97 3.50 -13.39
N THR A 202 6.80 3.39 -12.77
CA THR A 202 5.50 3.47 -13.46
C THR A 202 5.27 4.84 -14.09
N ASN A 203 5.87 5.89 -13.57
CA ASN A 203 5.79 7.25 -14.08
C ASN A 203 7.02 7.66 -14.91
N ALA A 204 7.97 6.74 -15.21
CA ALA A 204 9.23 7.04 -15.90
C ALA A 204 9.03 7.76 -17.25
N ALA A 205 8.01 7.38 -18.03
CA ALA A 205 7.68 8.03 -19.29
C ALA A 205 7.21 9.50 -19.13
N ILE A 206 6.75 9.89 -17.94
CA ILE A 206 6.35 11.28 -17.65
C ILE A 206 7.54 12.03 -17.04
N THR A 207 8.24 11.43 -16.09
CA THR A 207 9.37 12.07 -15.39
C THR A 207 10.60 12.19 -16.29
N GLY A 208 10.72 11.37 -17.33
CA GLY A 208 11.76 11.46 -18.36
C GLY A 208 11.53 12.51 -19.43
N ASP A 209 10.32 13.08 -19.50
CA ASP A 209 9.98 14.19 -20.39
C ASP A 209 9.99 15.51 -19.58
N PRO A 210 10.94 16.45 -19.85
CA PRO A 210 11.11 17.65 -19.02
C PRO A 210 9.86 18.54 -18.96
N GLU A 211 9.12 18.68 -20.07
CA GLU A 211 7.92 19.52 -20.11
C GLU A 211 6.80 18.92 -19.29
N ARG A 212 6.55 17.62 -19.48
CA ARG A 212 5.53 16.88 -18.72
C ARG A 212 5.88 16.80 -17.24
N ALA A 213 7.15 16.55 -16.93
CA ALA A 213 7.63 16.52 -15.55
C ALA A 213 7.40 17.87 -14.86
N ALA A 214 7.76 18.99 -15.52
CA ALA A 214 7.54 20.35 -15.02
C ALA A 214 6.04 20.69 -14.88
N TYR A 215 5.20 20.25 -15.82
CA TYR A 215 3.74 20.44 -15.74
C TYR A 215 3.16 19.82 -14.47
N PHE A 216 3.52 18.58 -14.13
CA PHE A 216 3.02 17.92 -12.91
C PHE A 216 3.67 18.48 -11.64
N ALA A 217 4.95 18.85 -11.68
CA ALA A 217 5.61 19.50 -10.54
C ALA A 217 4.90 20.80 -10.15
N LYS A 218 4.54 21.64 -11.10
CA LYS A 218 3.80 22.92 -10.87
C LYS A 218 2.39 22.73 -10.31
N ARG A 219 1.84 21.51 -10.37
CA ARG A 219 0.53 21.17 -9.77
C ARG A 219 0.62 20.83 -8.29
N THR A 220 1.79 20.91 -7.71
CA THR A 220 1.98 20.74 -6.26
C THR A 220 2.54 22.04 -5.66
N PRO A 221 2.08 22.49 -4.50
CA PRO A 221 2.69 23.61 -3.78
C PRO A 221 4.17 23.43 -3.52
N MET A 222 4.63 22.19 -3.37
CA MET A 222 6.06 21.87 -3.21
C MET A 222 6.86 22.00 -4.51
N ASN A 223 6.20 22.24 -5.65
CA ASN A 223 6.79 22.44 -6.98
C ASN A 223 7.77 21.35 -7.42
N ARG A 224 7.51 20.11 -7.02
CA ARG A 224 8.31 18.94 -7.37
C ARG A 224 7.49 17.66 -7.31
N TRP A 225 8.03 16.61 -7.90
CA TRP A 225 7.59 15.24 -7.66
C TRP A 225 8.03 14.77 -6.27
N GLY A 226 7.22 13.90 -5.65
CA GLY A 226 7.63 13.14 -4.49
C GLY A 226 8.65 12.08 -4.87
N ARG A 227 9.68 11.87 -4.03
CA ARG A 227 10.54 10.70 -4.15
C ARG A 227 9.81 9.48 -3.59
N PRO A 228 10.00 8.26 -4.17
CA PRO A 228 9.32 7.05 -3.69
C PRO A 228 9.50 6.76 -2.19
N ASP A 229 10.66 7.09 -1.63
CA ASP A 229 10.96 6.93 -0.20
C ASP A 229 10.11 7.84 0.72
N GLU A 230 9.61 8.97 0.21
CA GLU A 230 8.81 9.91 1.02
C GLU A 230 7.42 9.38 1.39
N ILE A 231 6.94 8.29 0.78
CA ILE A 231 5.69 7.63 1.17
C ILE A 231 5.84 6.76 2.43
N ALA A 232 7.06 6.33 2.70
CA ALA A 232 7.36 5.26 3.64
C ALA A 232 7.00 5.63 5.09
N GLY A 233 7.26 6.89 5.49
CA GLY A 233 6.92 7.37 6.84
C GLY A 233 5.42 7.28 7.15
N ALA A 234 4.56 7.55 6.18
CA ALA A 234 3.11 7.40 6.34
C ALA A 234 2.71 5.94 6.59
N ALA A 235 3.36 4.99 5.90
CA ALA A 235 3.10 3.57 6.07
C ALA A 235 3.56 3.07 7.46
N VAL A 236 4.75 3.45 7.90
CA VAL A 236 5.26 3.13 9.24
C VAL A 236 4.35 3.70 10.32
N PHE A 237 3.90 4.97 10.20
CA PHE A 237 2.95 5.58 11.12
C PHE A 237 1.68 4.75 11.23
N LEU A 238 0.98 4.50 10.11
CA LEU A 238 -0.29 3.77 10.12
C LEU A 238 -0.16 2.30 10.55
N ALA A 239 1.00 1.67 10.34
CA ALA A 239 1.28 0.30 10.76
C ALA A 239 1.57 0.19 12.26
N SER A 240 2.02 1.25 12.90
CA SER A 240 2.57 1.25 14.25
C SER A 240 1.54 1.55 15.34
N ALA A 241 1.97 1.48 16.60
CA ALA A 241 1.20 1.88 17.77
C ALA A 241 0.95 3.40 17.81
N ALA A 242 1.78 4.22 17.13
CA ALA A 242 1.60 5.65 17.04
C ALA A 242 0.26 6.05 16.38
N ALA A 243 -0.32 5.18 15.54
CA ALA A 243 -1.62 5.37 14.89
C ALA A 243 -2.75 4.57 15.55
N SER A 244 -2.62 4.13 16.80
CA SER A 244 -3.60 3.25 17.47
C SER A 244 -5.02 3.85 17.57
N TYR A 245 -5.16 5.18 17.50
CA TYR A 245 -6.45 5.88 17.53
C TYR A 245 -6.81 6.51 16.15
N VAL A 246 -6.07 6.16 15.08
CA VAL A 246 -6.37 6.56 13.71
C VAL A 246 -7.09 5.42 13.02
N ASN A 247 -8.38 5.62 12.67
CA ASN A 247 -9.21 4.57 12.07
C ASN A 247 -10.19 5.18 11.05
N GLY A 248 -10.30 4.58 9.87
CA GLY A 248 -11.15 5.06 8.77
C GLY A 248 -10.58 6.26 8.02
N HIS A 249 -9.32 6.62 8.26
CA HIS A 249 -8.68 7.82 7.68
C HIS A 249 -8.04 7.55 6.31
N VAL A 250 -8.07 8.58 5.46
CA VAL A 250 -7.32 8.62 4.19
C VAL A 250 -6.23 9.69 4.33
N LEU A 251 -5.01 9.24 4.59
CA LEU A 251 -3.84 10.10 4.73
C LEU A 251 -3.30 10.48 3.34
N VAL A 252 -3.49 11.74 2.96
CA VAL A 252 -2.99 12.26 1.68
C VAL A 252 -1.50 12.58 1.79
N VAL A 253 -0.71 12.08 0.82
CA VAL A 253 0.74 12.33 0.71
C VAL A 253 1.01 12.76 -0.72
N ASP A 254 0.92 14.05 -1.01
CA ASP A 254 0.82 14.56 -2.39
C ASP A 254 1.55 15.88 -2.65
N GLY A 255 2.33 16.37 -1.69
CA GLY A 255 2.98 17.69 -1.80
C GLY A 255 2.00 18.85 -1.90
N GLY A 256 0.74 18.64 -1.48
CA GLY A 256 -0.33 19.63 -1.51
C GLY A 256 -1.09 19.71 -2.84
N ALA A 257 -0.93 18.75 -3.74
CA ALA A 257 -1.57 18.78 -5.06
C ALA A 257 -3.11 18.86 -5.00
N THR A 258 -3.74 18.29 -3.96
CA THR A 258 -5.21 18.28 -3.82
C THR A 258 -5.79 19.55 -3.21
N ILE A 259 -4.96 20.47 -2.68
CA ILE A 259 -5.43 21.72 -2.08
C ILE A 259 -5.25 22.94 -2.99
N LEU A 260 -4.61 22.77 -4.16
CA LEU A 260 -4.55 23.80 -5.20
C LEU A 260 -5.86 23.86 -5.97
N MET A 261 -6.32 25.12 -6.17
CA MET A 261 -7.42 25.43 -7.11
C MET A 261 -6.89 25.65 -8.52
#